data_d5674abcf09c17bc4d066756f48f2d93
#
_entry.id   d5674abcf09c17bc4d066756f48f2d93
#
_cell.length_a   1.000
_cell.length_b   1.000
_cell.length_c   1.000
_cell.angle_alpha   90.00
_cell.angle_beta   90.00
_cell.angle_gamma   90.00
#
_symmetry.space_group_name_H-M   'P 1'
#
loop_
_entity.id
_entity.type
_entity.pdbx_description
1 polymer ?
#
loop_
_entity_poly.entity_id
_entity_poly.type
_entity_poly.pdbx_seq_one_letter_code
_entity_poly.pdbx_strand_id
1 'polypeptide(L)'
;MEREERQAIYQVSTLQALARGNYYGSTDMETLLLHGDTGLGTFHAVAGELIVIDGHAYRILGDGSAVEAAQTDTTPFATVTWLRHQEPVLLKHQPSIEALKEIMTEHVRRLGINDVYIVRIDGHFRRVSARTELEQQEPYKPFAKVLETDERRFTFENIDGSLIGIYIPDYLSGVNTSGWHSHFISADRKKGGHVFDLDLEEGRVIFNKADRFILDMPHNKQFERGDLTAASQEEIKQIEQGK
;
A
#
# COMPACT_ATOMS: atom_id res chain seq x y z
N MET A 1 17.67 -14.48 28.52
CA MET A 1 16.46 -14.36 27.69
C MET A 1 16.70 -13.19 26.76
N GLU A 2 17.21 -13.49 25.56
CA GLU A 2 17.34 -12.45 24.52
C GLU A 2 15.95 -11.92 24.25
N ARG A 3 15.78 -10.59 24.26
CA ARG A 3 14.55 -9.96 23.79
C ARG A 3 14.49 -10.26 22.30
N GLU A 4 13.56 -11.10 21.86
CA GLU A 4 13.23 -11.15 20.43
C GLU A 4 12.92 -9.72 19.98
N GLU A 5 13.66 -9.24 18.99
CA GLU A 5 13.38 -7.95 18.37
C GLU A 5 12.01 -8.00 17.76
N ARG A 6 11.09 -7.18 18.28
CA ARG A 6 9.73 -7.08 17.78
C ARG A 6 9.77 -6.58 16.34
N GLN A 7 9.04 -7.26 15.47
CA GLN A 7 8.84 -6.82 14.11
C GLN A 7 7.86 -5.64 14.08
N ALA A 8 8.33 -4.48 13.62
CA ALA A 8 7.52 -3.27 13.56
C ALA A 8 7.00 -3.01 12.15
N ILE A 9 5.75 -2.55 12.07
CA ILE A 9 5.26 -1.74 10.96
C ILE A 9 5.37 -0.28 11.36
N TYR A 10 5.90 0.54 10.47
CA TYR A 10 5.92 1.99 10.59
C TYR A 10 4.94 2.58 9.58
N GLN A 11 4.11 3.51 10.04
CA GLN A 11 3.12 4.19 9.22
C GLN A 11 3.18 5.71 9.43
N VAL A 12 3.10 6.44 8.33
CA VAL A 12 2.92 7.89 8.30
C VAL A 12 1.44 8.20 8.17
N SER A 13 0.88 8.98 9.09
CA SER A 13 -0.51 9.45 9.09
C SER A 13 -1.56 8.32 9.18
N THR A 14 -2.81 8.67 8.92
CA THR A 14 -3.94 7.75 8.91
C THR A 14 -4.67 7.79 7.57
N LEU A 15 -5.26 6.66 7.18
CA LEU A 15 -6.11 6.62 5.98
C LEU A 15 -7.30 7.58 6.10
N GLN A 16 -7.82 7.78 7.33
CA GLN A 16 -8.88 8.76 7.60
C GLN A 16 -8.47 10.18 7.19
N ALA A 17 -7.24 10.59 7.50
CA ALA A 17 -6.73 11.91 7.11
C ALA A 17 -6.57 12.02 5.59
N LEU A 18 -6.02 10.98 4.95
CA LEU A 18 -5.91 10.92 3.49
C LEU A 18 -7.30 11.01 2.83
N ALA A 19 -8.28 10.23 3.30
CA ALA A 19 -9.65 10.23 2.78
C ALA A 19 -10.29 11.62 2.82
N ARG A 20 -9.91 12.45 3.80
CA ARG A 20 -10.41 13.83 3.99
C ARG A 20 -9.58 14.89 3.27
N GLY A 21 -8.63 14.51 2.43
CA GLY A 21 -7.86 15.44 1.62
C GLY A 21 -6.60 15.98 2.31
N ASN A 22 -6.11 15.34 3.38
CA ASN A 22 -4.81 15.68 3.94
C ASN A 22 -3.71 15.03 3.09
N TYR A 23 -3.36 15.70 1.97
CA TYR A 23 -2.37 15.22 0.99
C TYR A 23 -0.99 15.87 1.17
N TYR A 24 -0.79 16.59 2.27
CA TYR A 24 0.47 17.26 2.57
C TYR A 24 1.50 16.23 3.01
N GLY A 25 2.56 16.05 2.23
CA GLY A 25 3.68 15.18 2.58
C GLY A 25 4.35 15.65 3.88
N SER A 26 4.39 14.79 4.87
CA SER A 26 4.94 15.06 6.20
C SER A 26 6.24 14.32 6.48
N THR A 27 6.60 13.35 5.65
CA THR A 27 7.80 12.53 5.79
C THR A 27 8.44 12.37 4.41
N ASP A 28 9.74 12.63 4.29
CA ASP A 28 10.48 12.41 3.05
C ASP A 28 10.89 10.93 2.87
N MET A 29 11.31 10.56 1.66
CA MET A 29 11.68 9.18 1.35
C MET A 29 12.95 8.76 2.09
N GLU A 30 13.91 9.67 2.34
CA GLU A 30 15.09 9.38 3.13
C GLU A 30 14.72 8.91 4.54
N THR A 31 13.83 9.64 5.21
CA THR A 31 13.32 9.29 6.54
C THR A 31 12.46 8.02 6.52
N LEU A 32 11.56 7.88 5.53
CA LEU A 32 10.69 6.72 5.42
C LEU A 32 11.49 5.41 5.30
N LEU A 33 12.53 5.40 4.46
CA LEU A 33 13.38 4.23 4.22
C LEU A 33 14.27 3.85 5.42
N LEU A 34 14.40 4.69 6.44
CA LEU A 34 15.03 4.31 7.72
C LEU A 34 14.12 3.36 8.53
N HIS A 35 12.85 3.21 8.17
CA HIS A 35 11.87 2.42 8.91
C HIS A 35 11.45 1.13 8.18
N GLY A 36 11.91 0.91 6.95
CA GLY A 36 11.60 -0.31 6.21
C GLY A 36 12.11 -0.31 4.78
N ASP A 37 12.26 -1.51 4.24
CA ASP A 37 12.70 -1.80 2.88
C ASP A 37 11.56 -2.25 1.96
N THR A 38 10.36 -2.45 2.51
CA THR A 38 9.19 -2.98 1.80
C THR A 38 7.92 -2.31 2.32
N GLY A 39 7.07 -1.82 1.40
CA GLY A 39 5.82 -1.16 1.76
C GLY A 39 5.12 -0.48 0.59
N LEU A 40 4.11 0.31 0.92
CA LEU A 40 3.29 1.03 -0.05
C LEU A 40 2.69 2.32 0.55
N GLY A 41 2.14 3.17 -0.30
CA GLY A 41 1.52 4.44 0.08
C GLY A 41 1.27 5.34 -1.13
N THR A 42 1.31 6.66 -0.92
CA THR A 42 1.19 7.65 -1.99
C THR A 42 2.16 8.82 -1.76
N PHE A 43 2.30 9.70 -2.73
CA PHE A 43 3.15 10.88 -2.64
C PHE A 43 2.34 12.15 -2.27
N HIS A 44 3.06 13.23 -1.89
CA HIS A 44 2.47 14.56 -1.71
C HIS A 44 1.50 14.89 -2.84
N ALA A 45 0.36 15.52 -2.49
CA ALA A 45 -0.72 15.83 -3.42
C ALA A 45 -1.35 14.60 -4.12
N VAL A 46 -1.21 13.41 -3.55
CA VAL A 46 -1.55 12.10 -4.15
C VAL A 46 -1.01 11.95 -5.58
N ALA A 47 0.21 12.50 -5.80
CA ALA A 47 0.88 12.50 -7.09
C ALA A 47 1.47 11.13 -7.44
N GLY A 48 0.60 10.13 -7.61
CA GLY A 48 0.98 8.76 -7.94
C GLY A 48 1.14 7.84 -6.73
N GLU A 49 1.10 6.53 -7.00
CA GLU A 49 1.26 5.49 -5.99
C GLU A 49 2.72 5.28 -5.59
N LEU A 50 2.95 5.07 -4.31
CA LEU A 50 4.26 4.72 -3.75
C LEU A 50 4.38 3.21 -3.59
N ILE A 51 5.51 2.66 -4.04
CA ILE A 51 5.92 1.29 -3.76
C ILE A 51 7.34 1.32 -3.21
N VAL A 52 7.53 0.74 -2.03
CA VAL A 52 8.86 0.52 -1.45
C VAL A 52 9.19 -0.97 -1.61
N ILE A 53 10.31 -1.27 -2.25
CA ILE A 53 10.81 -2.63 -2.44
C ILE A 53 12.33 -2.65 -2.49
N ASP A 54 12.93 -3.61 -1.78
CA ASP A 54 14.38 -3.79 -1.68
C ASP A 54 15.13 -2.52 -1.24
N GLY A 55 14.47 -1.68 -0.40
CA GLY A 55 15.02 -0.42 0.10
C GLY A 55 14.99 0.75 -0.89
N HIS A 56 14.27 0.63 -2.00
CA HIS A 56 14.06 1.68 -3.00
C HIS A 56 12.60 2.10 -3.04
N ALA A 57 12.35 3.40 -3.16
CA ALA A 57 11.01 3.97 -3.32
C ALA A 57 10.73 4.26 -4.80
N TYR A 58 9.59 3.80 -5.31
CA TYR A 58 9.14 4.02 -6.69
C TYR A 58 7.82 4.76 -6.71
N ARG A 59 7.72 5.75 -7.60
CA ARG A 59 6.49 6.48 -7.90
C ARG A 59 5.87 5.93 -9.18
N ILE A 60 4.58 5.64 -9.13
CA ILE A 60 3.82 5.24 -10.32
C ILE A 60 3.12 6.46 -10.90
N LEU A 61 3.44 6.76 -12.15
CA LEU A 61 2.92 7.90 -12.88
C LEU A 61 1.55 7.60 -13.52
N GLY A 62 0.88 8.65 -14.01
CA GLY A 62 -0.47 8.56 -14.59
C GLY A 62 -0.62 7.65 -15.82
N ASP A 63 0.46 7.19 -16.42
CA ASP A 63 0.50 6.23 -17.52
C ASP A 63 0.86 4.80 -17.08
N GLY A 64 1.00 4.57 -15.76
CA GLY A 64 1.40 3.28 -15.19
C GLY A 64 2.90 3.01 -15.23
N SER A 65 3.71 3.96 -15.72
CA SER A 65 5.16 3.86 -15.65
C SER A 65 5.66 4.09 -14.22
N ALA A 66 6.73 3.39 -13.83
CA ALA A 66 7.38 3.54 -12.55
C ALA A 66 8.71 4.27 -12.71
N VAL A 67 8.96 5.22 -11.81
CA VAL A 67 10.23 5.95 -11.70
C VAL A 67 10.73 5.88 -10.27
N GLU A 68 12.03 5.80 -10.06
CA GLU A 68 12.60 5.87 -8.72
C GLU A 68 12.40 7.28 -8.15
N ALA A 69 11.88 7.36 -6.92
CA ALA A 69 11.60 8.61 -6.25
C ALA A 69 12.90 9.26 -5.73
N ALA A 70 12.93 10.58 -5.71
CA ALA A 70 14.01 11.30 -5.05
C ALA A 70 13.90 11.15 -3.53
N GLN A 71 15.04 11.17 -2.82
CA GLN A 71 15.06 11.10 -1.36
C GLN A 71 14.28 12.25 -0.69
N THR A 72 14.19 13.39 -1.37
CA THR A 72 13.45 14.58 -0.92
C THR A 72 11.96 14.56 -1.26
N ASP A 73 11.49 13.58 -2.06
CA ASP A 73 10.05 13.39 -2.29
C ASP A 73 9.36 13.06 -0.97
N THR A 74 8.14 13.55 -0.76
CA THR A 74 7.42 13.39 0.50
C THR A 74 6.14 12.59 0.36
N THR A 75 5.75 11.93 1.44
CA THR A 75 4.50 11.15 1.53
C THR A 75 3.56 11.72 2.59
N PRO A 76 2.25 11.82 2.29
CA PRO A 76 1.20 12.09 3.28
C PRO A 76 0.71 10.82 3.97
N PHE A 77 0.91 9.65 3.35
CA PHE A 77 0.48 8.34 3.86
C PHE A 77 1.33 7.23 3.25
N ALA A 78 2.00 6.49 4.11
CA ALA A 78 2.76 5.30 3.71
C ALA A 78 2.86 4.31 4.87
N THR A 79 3.01 3.04 4.53
CA THR A 79 3.24 1.95 5.51
C THR A 79 4.41 1.11 5.03
N VAL A 80 5.44 0.96 5.88
CA VAL A 80 6.66 0.20 5.56
C VAL A 80 7.07 -0.72 6.70
N THR A 81 7.87 -1.73 6.38
CA THR A 81 8.53 -2.64 7.34
C THR A 81 9.85 -3.15 6.75
N TRP A 82 10.71 -3.68 7.60
CA TRP A 82 11.84 -4.49 7.17
C TRP A 82 11.36 -5.91 6.86
N LEU A 83 11.48 -6.35 5.62
CA LEU A 83 11.06 -7.70 5.21
C LEU A 83 12.05 -8.73 5.77
N ARG A 84 11.58 -9.63 6.64
CA ARG A 84 12.42 -10.72 7.17
C ARG A 84 12.51 -11.86 6.17
N HIS A 85 13.69 -12.44 6.06
CA HIS A 85 13.87 -13.68 5.33
C HIS A 85 13.08 -14.82 6.00
N GLN A 86 12.16 -15.40 5.24
CA GLN A 86 11.36 -16.55 5.63
C GLN A 86 11.23 -17.49 4.44
N GLU A 87 10.96 -18.77 4.72
CA GLU A 87 10.64 -19.71 3.66
C GLU A 87 9.35 -19.30 2.96
N PRO A 88 9.37 -19.09 1.64
CA PRO A 88 8.20 -18.62 0.92
C PRO A 88 7.13 -19.71 0.78
N VAL A 89 5.88 -19.32 0.86
CA VAL A 89 4.74 -20.16 0.48
C VAL A 89 4.56 -20.08 -1.03
N LEU A 90 4.47 -21.23 -1.69
CA LEU A 90 4.24 -21.29 -3.13
C LEU A 90 2.73 -21.24 -3.42
N LEU A 91 2.31 -20.27 -4.22
CA LEU A 91 0.96 -20.18 -4.76
C LEU A 91 0.95 -20.49 -6.25
N LYS A 92 -0.11 -21.16 -6.70
CA LYS A 92 -0.36 -21.45 -8.11
C LYS A 92 -1.78 -21.07 -8.44
N HIS A 93 -1.94 -20.48 -9.62
CA HIS A 93 -3.21 -20.18 -10.26
C HIS A 93 -4.25 -19.53 -9.33
N GLN A 94 -4.10 -18.24 -9.16
CA GLN A 94 -5.09 -17.39 -8.49
C GLN A 94 -5.74 -16.50 -9.54
N PRO A 95 -6.95 -16.84 -10.04
CA PRO A 95 -7.53 -16.22 -11.24
C PRO A 95 -8.09 -14.81 -11.01
N SER A 96 -8.15 -14.37 -9.76
CA SER A 96 -8.59 -13.03 -9.40
C SER A 96 -7.97 -12.54 -8.10
N ILE A 97 -8.06 -11.24 -7.85
CA ILE A 97 -7.61 -10.64 -6.58
C ILE A 97 -8.42 -11.19 -5.39
N GLU A 98 -9.69 -11.51 -5.56
CA GLU A 98 -10.55 -12.10 -4.53
C GLU A 98 -10.05 -13.50 -4.15
N ALA A 99 -9.75 -14.35 -5.13
CA ALA A 99 -9.19 -15.69 -4.89
C ALA A 99 -7.85 -15.60 -4.16
N LEU A 100 -6.98 -14.67 -4.54
CA LEU A 100 -5.72 -14.41 -3.86
C LEU A 100 -5.94 -13.94 -2.43
N LYS A 101 -6.83 -12.97 -2.19
CA LYS A 101 -7.17 -12.46 -0.85
C LYS A 101 -7.74 -13.56 0.04
N GLU A 102 -8.56 -14.47 -0.50
CA GLU A 102 -9.16 -15.58 0.25
C GLU A 102 -8.08 -16.54 0.77
N ILE A 103 -7.17 -17.01 -0.10
CA ILE A 103 -6.11 -17.94 0.29
C ILE A 103 -5.09 -17.29 1.23
N MET A 104 -4.76 -16.00 1.03
CA MET A 104 -3.90 -15.26 1.95
C MET A 104 -4.58 -15.07 3.32
N THR A 105 -5.88 -14.76 3.36
CA THR A 105 -6.64 -14.62 4.61
C THR A 105 -6.69 -15.94 5.38
N GLU A 106 -6.88 -17.07 4.69
CA GLU A 106 -6.82 -18.38 5.33
C GLU A 106 -5.44 -18.65 5.96
N HIS A 107 -4.37 -18.22 5.28
CA HIS A 107 -3.01 -18.33 5.83
C HIS A 107 -2.83 -17.44 7.07
N VAL A 108 -3.28 -16.19 7.02
CA VAL A 108 -3.24 -15.24 8.14
C VAL A 108 -4.06 -15.73 9.34
N ARG A 109 -5.22 -16.40 9.13
CA ARG A 109 -5.99 -17.02 10.22
C ARG A 109 -5.19 -18.06 11.00
N ARG A 110 -4.33 -18.81 10.33
CA ARG A 110 -3.46 -19.81 10.98
C ARG A 110 -2.30 -19.16 11.74
N LEU A 111 -1.82 -18.01 11.28
CA LEU A 111 -0.70 -17.28 11.90
C LEU A 111 -1.16 -16.32 13.01
N GLY A 112 -2.39 -15.79 12.93
CA GLY A 112 -2.97 -14.83 13.87
C GLY A 112 -3.72 -13.71 13.16
N ILE A 113 -5.03 -13.82 13.02
CA ILE A 113 -5.90 -12.88 12.27
C ILE A 113 -5.94 -11.46 12.85
N ASN A 114 -5.53 -11.28 14.11
CA ASN A 114 -5.53 -10.00 14.81
C ASN A 114 -4.17 -9.26 14.71
N ASP A 115 -3.21 -9.83 14.01
CA ASP A 115 -1.93 -9.19 13.75
C ASP A 115 -1.93 -8.48 12.38
N VAL A 116 -1.00 -7.55 12.20
CA VAL A 116 -0.80 -6.86 10.93
C VAL A 116 0.26 -7.61 10.11
N TYR A 117 0.04 -7.71 8.81
CA TYR A 117 1.00 -8.36 7.91
C TYR A 117 1.35 -7.45 6.75
N ILE A 118 2.64 -7.41 6.40
CA ILE A 118 3.07 -7.04 5.04
C ILE A 118 3.46 -8.34 4.34
N VAL A 119 2.96 -8.53 3.13
CA VAL A 119 3.31 -9.66 2.28
C VAL A 119 3.99 -9.18 1.02
N ARG A 120 4.95 -9.97 0.54
CA ARG A 120 5.53 -9.81 -0.79
C ARG A 120 5.29 -11.07 -1.59
N ILE A 121 4.78 -10.92 -2.79
CA ILE A 121 4.56 -12.01 -3.74
C ILE A 121 5.40 -11.73 -4.98
N ASP A 122 6.46 -12.49 -5.18
CA ASP A 122 7.25 -12.45 -6.41
C ASP A 122 6.75 -13.55 -7.35
N GLY A 123 6.32 -13.19 -8.56
CA GLY A 123 5.69 -14.17 -9.44
C GLY A 123 5.45 -13.70 -10.86
N HIS A 124 4.86 -14.62 -11.62
CA HIS A 124 4.36 -14.39 -12.96
C HIS A 124 2.86 -14.15 -12.94
N PHE A 125 2.44 -13.02 -13.51
CA PHE A 125 1.04 -12.61 -13.58
C PHE A 125 0.59 -12.65 -15.04
N ARG A 126 -0.47 -13.40 -15.33
CA ARG A 126 -1.10 -13.36 -16.66
C ARG A 126 -1.71 -11.99 -16.90
N ARG A 127 -2.22 -11.37 -15.84
CA ARG A 127 -2.83 -10.04 -15.89
C ARG A 127 -2.69 -9.33 -14.54
N VAL A 128 -2.40 -8.03 -14.58
CA VAL A 128 -2.52 -7.12 -13.44
C VAL A 128 -3.32 -5.92 -13.88
N SER A 129 -4.47 -5.67 -13.25
CA SER A 129 -5.27 -4.47 -13.43
C SER A 129 -4.99 -3.52 -12.28
N ALA A 130 -4.46 -2.36 -12.61
CA ALA A 130 -3.96 -1.41 -11.63
C ALA A 130 -4.43 0.02 -11.96
N ARG A 131 -4.26 0.90 -10.98
CA ARG A 131 -4.57 2.33 -11.08
C ARG A 131 -3.52 3.18 -10.40
N THR A 132 -3.60 4.46 -10.67
CA THR A 132 -2.90 5.53 -9.94
C THR A 132 -3.71 6.81 -10.04
N GLU A 133 -3.45 7.77 -9.17
CA GLU A 133 -4.08 9.09 -9.18
C GLU A 133 -3.14 10.12 -9.78
N LEU A 134 -3.75 11.16 -10.40
CA LEU A 134 -3.02 12.34 -10.85
C LEU A 134 -2.82 13.32 -9.69
N GLU A 135 -1.72 14.07 -9.76
CA GLU A 135 -1.41 15.13 -8.81
C GLU A 135 -2.56 16.10 -8.62
N GLN A 136 -2.92 16.37 -7.37
CA GLN A 136 -4.00 17.26 -7.01
C GLN A 136 -3.50 18.68 -6.74
N GLN A 137 -4.38 19.66 -6.99
CA GLN A 137 -4.15 21.06 -6.71
C GLN A 137 -4.97 21.51 -5.50
N GLU A 138 -4.40 22.43 -4.70
CA GLU A 138 -5.14 23.05 -3.60
C GLU A 138 -6.29 23.97 -4.10
N PRO A 139 -7.43 24.03 -3.41
CA PRO A 139 -7.76 23.30 -2.19
C PRO A 139 -8.08 21.81 -2.47
N TYR A 140 -7.45 20.93 -1.69
CA TYR A 140 -7.63 19.49 -1.88
C TYR A 140 -9.06 19.03 -1.60
N LYS A 141 -9.60 18.23 -2.50
CA LYS A 141 -10.91 17.58 -2.37
C LYS A 141 -10.80 16.22 -1.66
N PRO A 142 -11.89 15.68 -1.06
CA PRO A 142 -11.89 14.34 -0.51
C PRO A 142 -11.43 13.28 -1.52
N PHE A 143 -10.75 12.23 -1.07
CA PHE A 143 -10.12 11.24 -1.94
C PHE A 143 -11.12 10.49 -2.84
N ALA A 144 -12.33 10.21 -2.34
CA ALA A 144 -13.40 9.64 -3.18
C ALA A 144 -13.69 10.49 -4.43
N LYS A 145 -13.59 11.82 -4.32
CA LYS A 145 -13.75 12.73 -5.48
C LYS A 145 -12.55 12.73 -6.42
N VAL A 146 -11.34 12.47 -5.90
CA VAL A 146 -10.16 12.28 -6.74
C VAL A 146 -10.33 11.05 -7.61
N LEU A 147 -10.78 9.94 -7.03
CA LEU A 147 -11.03 8.69 -7.76
C LEU A 147 -12.09 8.83 -8.86
N GLU A 148 -13.11 9.66 -8.67
CA GLU A 148 -14.13 9.91 -9.70
C GLU A 148 -13.60 10.62 -10.95
N THR A 149 -12.57 11.46 -10.82
CA THR A 149 -12.17 12.38 -11.91
C THR A 149 -10.71 12.22 -12.35
N ASP A 150 -9.82 11.84 -11.45
CA ASP A 150 -8.36 11.90 -11.66
C ASP A 150 -7.67 10.53 -11.50
N GLU A 151 -8.44 9.46 -11.38
CA GLU A 151 -7.94 8.08 -11.45
C GLU A 151 -7.55 7.73 -12.89
N ARG A 152 -6.42 7.00 -13.04
CA ARG A 152 -5.96 6.42 -14.30
C ARG A 152 -5.83 4.93 -14.14
N ARG A 153 -6.51 4.16 -14.99
CA ARG A 153 -6.51 2.69 -14.98
C ARG A 153 -5.72 2.15 -16.15
N PHE A 154 -5.01 1.07 -15.90
CA PHE A 154 -4.22 0.36 -16.90
C PHE A 154 -4.18 -1.14 -16.58
N THR A 155 -3.84 -1.94 -17.59
CA THR A 155 -3.73 -3.39 -17.47
C THR A 155 -2.40 -3.84 -18.05
N PHE A 156 -1.70 -4.69 -17.34
CA PHE A 156 -0.48 -5.32 -17.78
C PHE A 156 -0.76 -6.81 -18.02
N GLU A 157 -0.31 -7.34 -19.16
CA GLU A 157 -0.48 -8.73 -19.56
C GLU A 157 0.87 -9.45 -19.56
N ASN A 158 0.89 -10.73 -19.11
CA ASN A 158 2.06 -11.61 -19.12
C ASN A 158 3.31 -10.92 -18.54
N ILE A 159 3.24 -10.56 -17.26
CA ILE A 159 4.23 -9.72 -16.60
C ILE A 159 4.79 -10.37 -15.35
N ASP A 160 6.12 -10.38 -15.23
CA ASP A 160 6.82 -10.74 -14.00
C ASP A 160 6.91 -9.52 -13.08
N GLY A 161 6.75 -9.74 -11.79
CA GLY A 161 6.84 -8.63 -10.83
C GLY A 161 6.62 -9.04 -9.39
N SER A 162 6.50 -8.01 -8.57
CA SER A 162 6.26 -8.13 -7.14
C SER A 162 4.96 -7.44 -6.75
N LEU A 163 4.09 -8.15 -6.05
CA LEU A 163 2.94 -7.58 -5.35
C LEU A 163 3.32 -7.35 -3.90
N ILE A 164 3.21 -6.12 -3.44
CA ILE A 164 3.33 -5.77 -2.02
C ILE A 164 1.92 -5.60 -1.47
N GLY A 165 1.55 -6.42 -0.50
CA GLY A 165 0.23 -6.39 0.13
C GLY A 165 0.33 -6.13 1.63
N ILE A 166 -0.66 -5.41 2.17
CA ILE A 166 -0.81 -5.19 3.60
C ILE A 166 -2.15 -5.77 4.03
N TYR A 167 -2.14 -6.53 5.12
CA TYR A 167 -3.33 -6.97 5.83
C TYR A 167 -3.47 -6.20 7.14
N ILE A 168 -4.62 -5.58 7.32
CA ILE A 168 -4.97 -4.82 8.52
C ILE A 168 -6.23 -5.42 9.14
N PRO A 169 -6.21 -5.81 10.44
CA PRO A 169 -7.40 -6.25 11.14
C PRO A 169 -8.47 -5.15 11.27
N ASP A 170 -9.74 -5.55 11.33
CA ASP A 170 -10.88 -4.62 11.35
C ASP A 170 -10.85 -3.58 12.47
N TYR A 171 -10.26 -3.91 13.63
CA TYR A 171 -10.18 -2.98 14.76
C TYR A 171 -9.24 -1.78 14.52
N LEU A 172 -8.39 -1.82 13.47
CA LEU A 172 -7.55 -0.70 13.01
C LEU A 172 -8.16 0.08 11.83
N SER A 173 -9.44 -0.17 11.52
CA SER A 173 -10.16 0.57 10.46
C SER A 173 -10.10 2.08 10.70
N GLY A 174 -9.77 2.85 9.66
CA GLY A 174 -9.56 4.30 9.71
C GLY A 174 -8.13 4.71 10.03
N VAL A 175 -7.37 3.90 10.77
CA VAL A 175 -5.91 4.05 10.86
C VAL A 175 -5.29 3.64 9.53
N ASN A 176 -5.73 2.48 9.00
CA ASN A 176 -5.39 1.99 7.67
C ASN A 176 -6.60 1.27 7.07
N THR A 177 -6.46 0.70 5.85
CA THR A 177 -7.49 -0.06 5.16
C THR A 177 -7.70 -1.41 5.83
N SER A 178 -8.90 -1.66 6.34
CA SER A 178 -9.27 -2.99 6.86
C SER A 178 -9.27 -4.04 5.74
N GLY A 179 -8.66 -5.19 5.99
CA GLY A 179 -8.46 -6.26 5.03
C GLY A 179 -7.18 -6.09 4.21
N TRP A 180 -7.22 -6.46 2.95
CA TRP A 180 -6.06 -6.46 2.04
C TRP A 180 -6.03 -5.23 1.14
N HIS A 181 -4.87 -4.59 1.09
CA HIS A 181 -4.51 -3.50 0.19
C HIS A 181 -3.19 -3.86 -0.52
N SER A 182 -3.09 -3.66 -1.84
CA SER A 182 -1.93 -4.15 -2.59
C SER A 182 -1.51 -3.23 -3.71
N HIS A 183 -0.20 -3.07 -3.86
CA HIS A 183 0.44 -2.42 -5.00
C HIS A 183 1.33 -3.41 -5.75
N PHE A 184 1.44 -3.23 -7.06
CA PHE A 184 2.29 -4.06 -7.94
C PHE A 184 3.41 -3.23 -8.54
N ILE A 185 4.58 -3.84 -8.70
CA ILE A 185 5.69 -3.31 -9.51
C ILE A 185 6.29 -4.43 -10.36
N SER A 186 6.54 -4.15 -11.65
CA SER A 186 7.16 -5.11 -12.56
C SER A 186 8.61 -5.44 -12.16
N ALA A 187 9.11 -6.59 -12.59
CA ALA A 187 10.46 -7.05 -12.28
C ALA A 187 11.56 -6.08 -12.78
N ASP A 188 11.31 -5.42 -13.90
CA ASP A 188 12.21 -4.40 -14.48
C ASP A 188 12.05 -3.01 -13.85
N ARG A 189 11.15 -2.86 -12.83
CA ARG A 189 10.86 -1.61 -12.11
C ARG A 189 10.36 -0.47 -13.01
N LYS A 190 9.68 -0.79 -14.11
CA LYS A 190 9.19 0.22 -15.07
C LYS A 190 7.69 0.42 -15.10
N LYS A 191 6.93 -0.49 -14.51
CA LYS A 191 5.46 -0.48 -14.49
C LYS A 191 4.95 -0.82 -13.10
N GLY A 192 3.82 -0.26 -12.69
CA GLY A 192 3.22 -0.57 -11.39
C GLY A 192 1.87 0.11 -11.16
N GLY A 193 1.37 0.03 -9.94
CA GLY A 193 0.14 0.69 -9.51
C GLY A 193 -0.56 0.03 -8.33
N HIS A 194 -1.60 0.69 -7.83
CA HIS A 194 -2.55 0.13 -6.89
C HIS A 194 -3.40 -0.94 -7.59
N VAL A 195 -3.40 -2.16 -7.05
CA VAL A 195 -4.02 -3.31 -7.72
C VAL A 195 -5.48 -3.46 -7.28
N PHE A 196 -6.38 -3.50 -8.25
CA PHE A 196 -7.80 -3.80 -8.01
C PHE A 196 -8.25 -5.14 -8.58
N ASP A 197 -7.47 -5.75 -9.52
CA ASP A 197 -7.68 -7.13 -9.97
C ASP A 197 -6.38 -7.71 -10.56
N LEU A 198 -6.26 -9.05 -10.57
CA LEU A 198 -5.11 -9.76 -11.13
C LEU A 198 -5.48 -11.19 -11.52
N ASP A 199 -4.59 -11.84 -12.29
CA ASP A 199 -4.53 -13.29 -12.51
C ASP A 199 -3.07 -13.72 -12.26
N LEU A 200 -2.80 -14.34 -11.11
CA LEU A 200 -1.49 -14.86 -10.74
C LEU A 200 -1.36 -16.30 -11.25
N GLU A 201 -0.42 -16.56 -12.14
CA GLU A 201 -0.12 -17.91 -12.61
C GLU A 201 0.65 -18.71 -11.56
N GLU A 202 1.75 -18.16 -11.07
CA GLU A 202 2.52 -18.71 -9.97
C GLU A 202 3.27 -17.62 -9.21
N GLY A 203 3.46 -17.81 -7.91
CA GLY A 203 4.19 -16.84 -7.08
C GLY A 203 4.72 -17.44 -5.79
N ARG A 204 5.73 -16.76 -5.25
CA ARG A 204 6.38 -17.05 -3.98
C ARG A 204 6.00 -15.96 -2.99
N VAL A 205 5.28 -16.33 -1.93
CA VAL A 205 4.75 -15.39 -0.94
C VAL A 205 5.57 -15.44 0.33
N ILE A 206 6.01 -14.28 0.80
CA ILE A 206 6.60 -14.09 2.13
C ILE A 206 5.56 -13.35 2.98
N PHE A 207 5.18 -13.93 4.14
CA PHE A 207 4.27 -13.32 5.11
C PHE A 207 5.07 -12.71 6.25
N ASN A 208 5.24 -11.41 6.26
CA ASN A 208 5.95 -10.72 7.33
C ASN A 208 4.94 -10.23 8.39
N LYS A 209 4.83 -11.00 9.48
CA LYS A 209 3.98 -10.68 10.62
C LYS A 209 4.61 -9.58 11.47
N ALA A 210 3.84 -8.56 11.82
CA ALA A 210 4.24 -7.50 12.73
C ALA A 210 3.47 -7.57 14.05
N ASP A 211 4.19 -7.43 15.15
CA ASP A 211 3.66 -7.39 16.52
C ASP A 211 3.86 -6.01 17.19
N ARG A 212 4.27 -5.02 16.39
CA ARG A 212 4.42 -3.62 16.80
C ARG A 212 3.96 -2.70 15.68
N PHE A 213 3.09 -1.75 16.01
CA PHE A 213 2.63 -0.71 15.10
C PHE A 213 3.15 0.64 15.59
N ILE A 214 3.90 1.35 14.75
CA ILE A 214 4.43 2.70 14.99
C ILE A 214 3.69 3.63 14.04
N LEU A 215 3.00 4.62 14.60
CA LEU A 215 2.24 5.60 13.83
C LEU A 215 2.78 7.00 14.10
N ASP A 216 3.32 7.64 13.06
CA ASP A 216 3.71 9.04 13.09
C ASP A 216 2.59 9.94 12.60
N MET A 217 2.20 10.89 13.44
CA MET A 217 1.12 11.83 13.13
C MET A 217 1.69 13.04 12.36
N PRO A 218 1.01 13.51 11.29
CA PRO A 218 1.46 14.67 10.54
C PRO A 218 1.48 15.93 11.38
N HIS A 219 2.57 16.71 11.27
CA HIS A 219 2.72 18.02 11.91
C HIS A 219 2.35 19.14 10.95
N ASN A 220 1.07 19.19 10.52
CA ASN A 220 0.57 20.26 9.68
C ASN A 220 -0.78 20.80 10.17
N LYS A 221 -1.06 22.08 9.88
CA LYS A 221 -2.27 22.77 10.34
C LYS A 221 -3.55 22.11 9.83
N GLN A 222 -3.51 21.50 8.67
CA GLN A 222 -4.64 20.85 8.03
C GLN A 222 -5.01 19.57 8.80
N PHE A 223 -4.02 18.79 9.24
CA PHE A 223 -4.26 17.64 10.10
C PHE A 223 -4.77 18.06 11.48
N GLU A 224 -4.13 19.05 12.11
CA GLU A 224 -4.48 19.53 13.46
C GLU A 224 -5.90 20.11 13.56
N ARG A 225 -6.43 20.70 12.49
CA ARG A 225 -7.70 21.44 12.47
C ARG A 225 -8.77 20.82 11.59
N GLY A 226 -8.43 19.80 10.81
CA GLY A 226 -9.34 19.09 9.91
C GLY A 226 -10.39 18.30 10.68
N ASP A 227 -11.62 18.24 10.16
CA ASP A 227 -12.60 17.30 10.65
C ASP A 227 -12.31 15.90 10.12
N LEU A 228 -11.66 15.09 10.93
CA LEU A 228 -11.32 13.70 10.62
C LEU A 228 -12.39 12.70 11.05
N THR A 229 -13.46 13.16 11.70
CA THR A 229 -14.49 12.28 12.29
C THR A 229 -15.52 11.77 11.29
N ALA A 230 -15.60 12.37 10.12
CA ALA A 230 -16.73 12.22 9.22
C ALA A 230 -16.54 11.29 8.00
N ALA A 231 -15.40 10.56 7.84
CA ALA A 231 -15.33 9.54 6.80
C ALA A 231 -16.00 8.26 7.28
N SER A 232 -17.06 7.85 6.59
CA SER A 232 -17.73 6.58 6.88
C SER A 232 -16.82 5.40 6.49
N GLN A 233 -17.01 4.26 7.15
CA GLN A 233 -16.33 3.01 6.73
C GLN A 233 -16.61 2.65 5.26
N GLU A 234 -17.74 3.10 4.75
CA GLU A 234 -18.17 2.88 3.37
C GLU A 234 -17.35 3.72 2.38
N GLU A 235 -17.08 5.00 2.70
CA GLU A 235 -16.17 5.84 1.92
C GLU A 235 -14.74 5.28 1.88
N ILE A 236 -14.25 4.78 3.00
CA ILE A 236 -12.92 4.15 3.09
C ILE A 236 -12.85 2.89 2.22
N LYS A 237 -13.90 2.03 2.23
CA LYS A 237 -13.96 0.84 1.38
C LYS A 237 -14.02 1.17 -0.10
N GLN A 238 -14.74 2.23 -0.50
CA GLN A 238 -14.80 2.68 -1.90
C GLN A 238 -13.43 3.14 -2.39
N ILE A 239 -12.65 3.81 -1.55
CA ILE A 239 -11.29 4.25 -1.85
C ILE A 239 -10.40 3.08 -2.25
N GLU A 240 -10.52 1.94 -1.57
CA GLU A 240 -9.60 0.82 -1.71
C GLU A 240 -10.05 -0.26 -2.71
N GLN A 241 -11.35 -0.40 -2.89
CA GLN A 241 -11.91 -1.50 -3.71
C GLN A 241 -12.27 -1.08 -5.14
N GLY A 242 -12.19 0.21 -5.48
CA GLY A 242 -12.40 0.70 -6.84
C GLY A 242 -13.81 0.46 -7.41
N LYS A 243 -14.83 0.43 -6.53
CA LYS A 243 -16.25 0.26 -6.93
C LYS A 243 -17.00 1.57 -6.89
#